data_365ac16f45cb5f31b222c5e97ced0e23
#
_entry.id   365ac16f45cb5f31b222c5e97ced0e23
#
_cell.length_a   1.000
_cell.length_b   1.000
_cell.length_c   1.000
_cell.angle_alpha   90.00
_cell.angle_beta   90.00
_cell.angle_gamma   90.00
#
_symmetry.space_group_name_H-M   'P 1'
#
loop_
_entity.id
_entity.type
_entity.pdbx_description
1 polymer ?
#
loop_
_entity_poly.entity_id
_entity_poly.type
_entity_poly.pdbx_seq_one_letter_code
_entity_poly.pdbx_strand_id
1 'polypeptide(L)'
;MTENNVITEYIFPKSVPYYENAENVAALTNTTELQITLVEPRLTLIRKGGFVVIDFGRELAGGVRILTKTSNGKLRLRLGESVSETYSNVGEHGSTNDHALRDGEFYVPGLSDQTFFDSGFRYLRIDALEKDTTIKAAVAVSKRAGYERAGKFAHSDERLTRIFNVAAD
;
A
#
# COMPACT_ATOMS: atom_id res chain seq x y z
N MET A 1 33.27 2.43 1.42
CA MET A 1 31.88 2.18 1.85
C MET A 1 31.01 2.65 0.70
N THR A 2 30.41 1.73 -0.04
CA THR A 2 29.42 2.09 -1.07
C THR A 2 28.19 2.61 -0.33
N GLU A 3 27.87 3.90 -0.48
CA GLU A 3 26.60 4.43 -0.03
C GLU A 3 25.48 3.56 -0.63
N ASN A 4 24.61 3.04 0.24
CA ASN A 4 23.40 2.35 -0.20
C ASN A 4 22.50 3.41 -0.85
N ASN A 5 22.65 3.59 -2.15
CA ASN A 5 21.85 4.54 -2.92
C ASN A 5 20.45 3.94 -3.14
N VAL A 6 19.58 4.03 -2.13
CA VAL A 6 18.17 3.65 -2.18
C VAL A 6 17.33 4.91 -2.33
N ILE A 7 16.56 4.97 -3.39
CA ILE A 7 15.55 6.03 -3.60
C ILE A 7 14.24 5.57 -2.96
N THR A 8 13.68 6.43 -2.11
CA THR A 8 12.36 6.23 -1.52
C THR A 8 11.36 7.18 -2.16
N GLU A 9 10.25 6.63 -2.63
CA GLU A 9 9.16 7.37 -3.27
C GLU A 9 7.84 7.10 -2.56
N TYR A 10 7.00 8.12 -2.40
CA TYR A 10 5.64 7.96 -1.91
C TYR A 10 4.68 7.85 -3.09
N ILE A 11 4.04 6.69 -3.21
CA ILE A 11 3.09 6.40 -4.30
C ILE A 11 1.68 6.48 -3.73
N PHE A 12 0.90 7.41 -4.25
CA PHE A 12 -0.50 7.60 -3.86
C PHE A 12 -1.40 6.54 -4.51
N PRO A 13 -2.54 6.19 -3.88
CA PRO A 13 -3.52 5.27 -4.44
C PRO A 13 -4.00 5.70 -5.81
N LYS A 14 -4.08 4.76 -6.74
CA LYS A 14 -4.71 4.96 -8.05
C LYS A 14 -6.22 4.79 -7.97
N SER A 15 -6.68 3.83 -7.19
CA SER A 15 -8.10 3.56 -6.99
C SER A 15 -8.37 2.81 -5.68
N VAL A 16 -9.64 2.78 -5.29
CA VAL A 16 -10.17 1.94 -4.20
C VAL A 16 -11.22 1.01 -4.82
N PRO A 17 -10.81 -0.13 -5.41
CA PRO A 17 -11.71 -1.00 -6.17
C PRO A 17 -12.77 -1.69 -5.33
N TYR A 18 -12.49 -1.95 -4.05
CA TYR A 18 -13.41 -2.65 -3.16
C TYR A 18 -13.42 -2.04 -1.78
N TYR A 19 -14.59 -1.98 -1.18
CA TYR A 19 -14.77 -1.55 0.21
C TYR A 19 -16.12 -2.04 0.74
N GLU A 20 -16.20 -2.19 2.04
CA GLU A 20 -17.43 -2.52 2.76
C GLU A 20 -17.45 -1.75 4.09
N ASN A 21 -18.62 -1.26 4.50
CA ASN A 21 -18.80 -0.47 5.70
C ASN A 21 -17.77 0.67 5.81
N ALA A 22 -17.53 1.38 4.70
CA ALA A 22 -16.63 2.51 4.64
C ALA A 22 -17.28 3.69 3.87
N GLU A 23 -16.95 4.90 4.29
CA GLU A 23 -17.51 6.14 3.77
C GLU A 23 -16.39 7.03 3.22
N ASN A 24 -16.72 7.82 2.19
CA ASN A 24 -15.82 8.80 1.59
C ASN A 24 -14.48 8.20 1.13
N VAL A 25 -14.50 6.99 0.57
CA VAL A 25 -13.29 6.25 0.14
C VAL A 25 -12.51 6.98 -0.96
N ALA A 26 -13.17 7.81 -1.75
CA ALA A 26 -12.52 8.64 -2.77
C ALA A 26 -11.52 9.64 -2.17
N ALA A 27 -11.61 9.95 -0.88
CA ALA A 27 -10.63 10.82 -0.23
C ALA A 27 -9.22 10.22 -0.26
N LEU A 28 -9.08 8.90 -0.24
CA LEU A 28 -7.77 8.21 -0.33
C LEU A 28 -7.06 8.45 -1.66
N THR A 29 -7.81 8.57 -2.76
CA THR A 29 -7.23 8.81 -4.10
C THR A 29 -7.05 10.28 -4.42
N ASN A 30 -7.73 11.17 -3.70
CA ASN A 30 -7.71 12.60 -3.93
C ASN A 30 -6.76 13.37 -2.99
N THR A 31 -6.17 12.69 -2.01
CA THR A 31 -5.21 13.33 -1.11
C THR A 31 -3.85 13.43 -1.77
N THR A 32 -3.20 14.57 -1.59
CA THR A 32 -1.82 14.83 -2.04
C THR A 32 -0.92 15.24 -0.88
N GLU A 33 -1.49 15.36 0.32
CA GLU A 33 -0.80 15.81 1.51
C GLU A 33 -0.68 14.69 2.55
N LEU A 34 0.53 14.53 3.07
CA LEU A 34 0.87 13.54 4.10
C LEU A 34 1.03 14.20 5.48
N GLN A 35 0.27 15.25 5.74
CA GLN A 35 0.25 15.93 7.04
C GLN A 35 -1.17 15.90 7.62
N ILE A 36 -1.28 15.51 8.89
CA ILE A 36 -2.55 15.56 9.62
C ILE A 36 -2.70 16.94 10.24
N THR A 37 -3.83 17.59 10.00
CA THR A 37 -4.18 18.86 10.61
C THR A 37 -5.29 18.72 11.66
N LEU A 38 -5.48 19.73 12.50
CA LEU A 38 -6.55 19.69 13.51
C LEU A 38 -7.94 19.62 12.87
N VAL A 39 -8.13 20.31 11.75
CA VAL A 39 -9.38 20.29 10.97
C VAL A 39 -9.10 19.60 9.64
N GLU A 40 -9.61 18.39 9.47
CA GLU A 40 -9.49 17.60 8.26
C GLU A 40 -10.83 17.49 7.55
N PRO A 41 -11.03 18.19 6.44
CA PRO A 41 -12.34 18.21 5.77
C PRO A 41 -12.67 16.92 5.00
N ARG A 42 -11.65 16.09 4.73
CA ARG A 42 -11.79 14.91 3.88
C ARG A 42 -11.03 13.73 4.46
N LEU A 43 -11.74 12.88 5.18
CA LEU A 43 -11.22 11.64 5.73
C LEU A 43 -12.03 10.47 5.21
N THR A 44 -11.38 9.35 4.98
CA THR A 44 -12.08 8.08 4.78
C THR A 44 -12.41 7.50 6.14
N LEU A 45 -13.67 7.17 6.37
CA LEU A 45 -14.13 6.49 7.56
C LEU A 45 -14.32 5.01 7.24
N ILE A 46 -13.63 4.14 7.96
CA ILE A 46 -13.87 2.69 7.96
C ILE A 46 -14.57 2.36 9.26
N ARG A 47 -15.80 1.84 9.19
CA ARG A 47 -16.55 1.41 10.36
C ARG A 47 -15.96 0.13 10.94
N LYS A 48 -16.17 -0.12 12.22
CA LYS A 48 -15.80 -1.38 12.83
C LYS A 48 -16.33 -2.57 12.03
N GLY A 49 -15.45 -3.51 11.69
CA GLY A 49 -15.74 -4.68 10.86
C GLY A 49 -15.78 -4.38 9.35
N GLY A 50 -15.56 -3.12 8.96
CA GLY A 50 -15.45 -2.71 7.56
C GLY A 50 -14.02 -2.78 7.05
N PHE A 51 -13.86 -2.62 5.75
CA PHE A 51 -12.56 -2.60 5.09
C PHE A 51 -12.54 -1.74 3.82
N VAL A 52 -11.33 -1.43 3.38
CA VAL A 52 -11.03 -0.87 2.05
C VAL A 52 -9.91 -1.66 1.40
N VAL A 53 -9.95 -1.80 0.07
CA VAL A 53 -8.85 -2.34 -0.74
C VAL A 53 -8.36 -1.23 -1.65
N ILE A 54 -7.08 -0.94 -1.56
CA ILE A 54 -6.40 0.11 -2.30
C ILE A 54 -5.56 -0.52 -3.41
N ASP A 55 -5.63 0.01 -4.63
CA ASP A 55 -4.76 -0.34 -5.77
C ASP A 55 -3.78 0.80 -6.03
N PHE A 56 -2.49 0.54 -5.95
CA PHE A 56 -1.43 1.48 -6.29
C PHE A 56 -1.11 1.52 -7.79
N GLY A 57 -1.76 0.65 -8.59
CA GLY A 57 -1.70 0.66 -10.06
C GLY A 57 -0.52 -0.08 -10.67
N ARG A 58 0.49 -0.44 -9.91
CA ARG A 58 1.66 -1.22 -10.31
C ARG A 58 2.23 -1.99 -9.14
N GLU A 59 3.04 -2.98 -9.44
CA GLU A 59 3.84 -3.69 -8.44
C GLU A 59 4.91 -2.76 -7.85
N LEU A 60 5.11 -2.86 -6.56
CA LEU A 60 6.02 -2.03 -5.76
C LEU A 60 6.79 -2.90 -4.78
N ALA A 61 8.01 -2.50 -4.46
CA ALA A 61 8.78 -3.05 -3.35
C ALA A 61 8.91 -2.01 -2.23
N GLY A 62 8.60 -2.40 -1.00
CA GLY A 62 8.67 -1.52 0.16
C GLY A 62 7.52 -1.73 1.15
N GLY A 63 7.03 -0.66 1.74
CA GLY A 63 5.98 -0.69 2.76
C GLY A 63 4.81 0.22 2.47
N VAL A 64 3.92 0.36 3.46
CA VAL A 64 2.78 1.28 3.40
C VAL A 64 2.83 2.23 4.59
N ARG A 65 2.61 3.51 4.33
CA ARG A 65 2.51 4.56 5.35
C ARG A 65 1.05 4.97 5.48
N ILE A 66 0.54 4.88 6.71
CA ILE A 66 -0.87 5.16 7.02
C ILE A 66 -0.94 6.29 8.03
N LEU A 67 -1.71 7.31 7.68
CA LEU A 67 -2.01 8.46 8.53
C LEU A 67 -3.44 8.35 9.04
N THR A 68 -3.62 8.19 10.37
CA THR A 68 -4.93 8.10 11.00
C THR A 68 -5.26 9.35 11.81
N LYS A 69 -6.49 9.83 11.69
CA LYS A 69 -7.01 10.92 12.54
C LYS A 69 -7.61 10.36 13.84
N THR A 70 -8.47 9.37 13.72
CA THR A 70 -9.03 8.64 14.87
C THR A 70 -8.90 7.16 14.59
N SER A 71 -8.42 6.42 15.58
CA SER A 71 -8.38 4.97 15.57
C SER A 71 -8.47 4.49 17.01
N ASN A 72 -7.34 4.30 17.71
CA ASN A 72 -7.25 3.72 19.06
C ASN A 72 -7.81 2.28 19.11
N GLY A 73 -7.47 1.50 18.10
CA GLY A 73 -7.89 0.12 17.96
C GLY A 73 -6.97 -0.63 17.00
N LYS A 74 -7.28 -1.90 16.80
CA LYS A 74 -6.52 -2.74 15.87
C LYS A 74 -7.02 -2.58 14.45
N LEU A 75 -6.06 -2.42 13.54
CA LEU A 75 -6.22 -2.60 12.11
C LEU A 75 -5.56 -3.90 11.69
N ARG A 76 -6.17 -4.63 10.79
CA ARG A 76 -5.49 -5.68 10.03
C ARG A 76 -5.09 -5.12 8.68
N LEU A 77 -3.82 -5.26 8.36
CA LEU A 77 -3.24 -4.80 7.09
C LEU A 77 -2.80 -6.03 6.30
N ARG A 78 -3.17 -6.09 5.02
CA ARG A 78 -2.77 -7.16 4.12
C ARG A 78 -2.24 -6.58 2.83
N LEU A 79 -1.03 -6.97 2.48
CA LEU A 79 -0.44 -6.67 1.18
C LEU A 79 -0.66 -7.85 0.22
N GLY A 80 -0.80 -7.57 -1.06
CA GLY A 80 -0.91 -8.60 -2.09
C GLY A 80 -0.52 -8.07 -3.47
N GLU A 81 -0.01 -8.94 -4.30
CA GLU A 81 0.26 -8.68 -5.72
C GLU A 81 -1.03 -8.74 -6.54
N SER A 82 -2.04 -9.42 -6.01
CA SER A 82 -3.38 -9.52 -6.58
C SER A 82 -4.48 -9.22 -5.56
N VAL A 83 -5.68 -8.91 -6.05
CA VAL A 83 -6.87 -8.75 -5.18
C VAL A 83 -7.17 -10.04 -4.43
N SER A 84 -7.07 -11.19 -5.10
CA SER A 84 -7.29 -12.50 -4.50
C SER A 84 -6.41 -12.72 -3.29
N GLU A 85 -5.14 -12.34 -3.38
CA GLU A 85 -4.18 -12.48 -2.29
C GLU A 85 -4.51 -11.57 -1.09
N THR A 86 -4.99 -10.34 -1.32
CA THR A 86 -5.41 -9.46 -0.22
C THR A 86 -6.66 -9.94 0.51
N TYR A 87 -7.45 -10.84 -0.10
CA TYR A 87 -8.65 -11.43 0.51
C TYR A 87 -8.35 -12.75 1.22
N SER A 88 -7.33 -13.48 0.79
CA SER A 88 -6.99 -14.78 1.35
C SER A 88 -6.31 -14.64 2.72
N ASN A 89 -6.59 -15.57 3.62
CA ASN A 89 -5.78 -15.70 4.82
C ASN A 89 -4.44 -16.36 4.48
N VAL A 90 -3.43 -16.13 5.31
CA VAL A 90 -2.14 -16.82 5.17
C VAL A 90 -2.36 -18.34 5.20
N GLY A 91 -1.81 -19.04 4.22
CA GLY A 91 -2.00 -20.47 4.00
C GLY A 91 -3.15 -20.83 3.05
N GLU A 92 -3.97 -19.87 2.61
CA GLU A 92 -5.05 -20.08 1.66
C GLU A 92 -4.68 -19.52 0.28
N HIS A 93 -5.12 -20.20 -0.79
CA HIS A 93 -4.97 -19.74 -2.19
C HIS A 93 -3.56 -19.27 -2.58
N GLY A 94 -2.51 -19.88 -1.99
CA GLY A 94 -1.12 -19.50 -2.23
C GLY A 94 -0.65 -18.26 -1.47
N SER A 95 -1.48 -17.66 -0.62
CA SER A 95 -1.08 -16.55 0.24
C SER A 95 -0.13 -17.04 1.34
N THR A 96 1.09 -16.51 1.39
CA THR A 96 2.11 -16.91 2.36
C THR A 96 2.79 -15.70 2.99
N ASN A 97 3.44 -15.92 4.14
CA ASN A 97 4.38 -14.99 4.76
C ASN A 97 5.82 -15.53 4.72
N ASP A 98 6.11 -16.48 3.82
CA ASP A 98 7.39 -17.22 3.84
C ASP A 98 8.60 -16.34 3.56
N HIS A 99 8.43 -15.33 2.71
CA HIS A 99 9.51 -14.45 2.27
C HIS A 99 9.44 -13.06 2.89
N ALA A 100 8.24 -12.63 3.28
CA ALA A 100 8.02 -11.34 3.94
C ALA A 100 6.69 -11.34 4.69
N LEU A 101 6.62 -10.56 5.78
CA LEU A 101 5.35 -10.34 6.48
C LEU A 101 4.43 -9.49 5.61
N ARG A 102 3.29 -10.06 5.20
CA ARG A 102 2.29 -9.40 4.34
C ARG A 102 0.89 -9.29 4.95
N ASP A 103 0.66 -9.94 6.07
CA ASP A 103 -0.61 -9.95 6.80
C ASP A 103 -0.32 -9.81 8.30
N GLY A 104 -0.89 -8.80 8.94
CA GLY A 104 -0.67 -8.57 10.36
C GLY A 104 -1.71 -7.65 10.98
N GLU A 105 -1.88 -7.80 12.29
CA GLU A 105 -2.71 -6.95 13.12
C GLU A 105 -1.84 -5.97 13.91
N PHE A 106 -2.20 -4.70 13.85
CA PHE A 106 -1.44 -3.62 14.48
C PHE A 106 -2.36 -2.74 15.29
N TYR A 107 -1.96 -2.40 16.50
CA TYR A 107 -2.61 -1.33 17.24
C TYR A 107 -2.20 0.02 16.67
N VAL A 108 -3.19 0.79 16.24
CA VAL A 108 -2.96 2.11 15.63
C VAL A 108 -3.64 3.18 16.49
N PRO A 109 -2.87 4.06 17.14
CA PRO A 109 -3.44 5.16 17.92
C PRO A 109 -4.08 6.21 16.99
N GLY A 110 -4.88 7.09 17.57
CA GLY A 110 -5.32 8.30 16.89
C GLY A 110 -4.15 9.27 16.67
N LEU A 111 -4.28 10.13 15.65
CA LEU A 111 -3.25 11.12 15.27
C LEU A 111 -1.90 10.44 15.03
N SER A 112 -1.89 9.31 14.35
CA SER A 112 -0.66 8.57 14.07
C SER A 112 -0.26 8.61 12.61
N ASP A 113 1.03 8.52 12.39
CA ASP A 113 1.71 8.44 11.12
C ASP A 113 2.71 7.29 11.22
N GLN A 114 2.39 6.16 10.65
CA GLN A 114 3.15 4.93 10.81
C GLN A 114 3.37 4.23 9.48
N THR A 115 4.57 3.62 9.36
CA THR A 115 4.93 2.79 8.21
C THR A 115 4.95 1.32 8.63
N PHE A 116 4.35 0.48 7.81
CA PHE A 116 4.20 -0.95 8.04
C PHE A 116 4.80 -1.73 6.87
N PHE A 117 5.36 -2.90 7.15
CA PHE A 117 5.90 -3.87 6.19
C PHE A 117 7.15 -3.40 5.42
N ASP A 118 7.73 -4.37 4.72
CA ASP A 118 8.74 -4.20 3.69
C ASP A 118 8.66 -5.44 2.79
N SER A 119 7.88 -5.36 1.69
CA SER A 119 7.52 -6.51 0.85
C SER A 119 7.24 -6.08 -0.58
N GLY A 120 7.03 -7.06 -1.48
CA GLY A 120 6.44 -6.84 -2.81
C GLY A 120 4.92 -6.77 -2.72
N PHE A 121 4.29 -5.80 -3.38
CA PHE A 121 2.84 -5.66 -3.40
C PHE A 121 2.36 -4.66 -4.45
N ARG A 122 1.11 -4.82 -4.85
CA ARG A 122 0.34 -3.82 -5.61
C ARG A 122 -0.88 -3.32 -4.83
N TYR A 123 -1.46 -4.19 -4.01
CA TYR A 123 -2.71 -3.92 -3.29
C TYR A 123 -2.46 -3.89 -1.79
N LEU A 124 -3.22 -3.03 -1.11
CA LEU A 124 -3.31 -2.95 0.33
C LEU A 124 -4.77 -3.10 0.75
N ARG A 125 -5.06 -4.05 1.63
CA ARG A 125 -6.33 -4.12 2.35
C ARG A 125 -6.16 -3.62 3.77
N ILE A 126 -7.07 -2.78 4.23
CA ILE A 126 -7.14 -2.25 5.59
C ILE A 126 -8.48 -2.65 6.17
N ASP A 127 -8.49 -3.47 7.21
CA ASP A 127 -9.68 -3.84 7.97
C ASP A 127 -9.68 -3.12 9.32
N ALA A 128 -10.80 -2.52 9.73
CA ALA A 128 -10.99 -1.92 11.05
C ALA A 128 -11.60 -2.96 12.01
N LEU A 129 -10.78 -3.57 12.87
CA LEU A 129 -11.20 -4.75 13.64
C LEU A 129 -12.03 -4.39 14.89
N GLU A 130 -11.63 -3.37 15.62
CA GLU A 130 -12.16 -3.10 16.96
C GLU A 130 -13.02 -1.83 17.03
N LYS A 131 -12.68 -0.80 16.29
CA LYS A 131 -13.31 0.52 16.32
C LYS A 131 -13.39 1.15 14.95
N ASP A 132 -14.30 2.11 14.82
CA ASP A 132 -14.32 3.02 13.67
C ASP A 132 -12.98 3.74 13.55
N THR A 133 -12.44 3.80 12.36
CA THR A 133 -11.15 4.42 12.07
C THR A 133 -11.28 5.44 10.95
N THR A 134 -10.74 6.63 11.16
CA THR A 134 -10.63 7.62 10.10
C THR A 134 -9.20 7.71 9.59
N ILE A 135 -9.05 7.59 8.28
CA ILE A 135 -7.79 7.60 7.58
C ILE A 135 -7.67 8.88 6.73
N LYS A 136 -6.61 9.62 6.92
CA LYS A 136 -6.23 10.78 6.10
C LYS A 136 -5.58 10.35 4.79
N ALA A 137 -4.63 9.44 4.89
CA ALA A 137 -3.87 8.93 3.75
C ALA A 137 -3.39 7.50 4.01
N ALA A 138 -3.29 6.73 2.95
CA ALA A 138 -2.58 5.47 2.90
C ALA A 138 -1.77 5.44 1.60
N VAL A 139 -0.44 5.52 1.71
CA VAL A 139 0.46 5.59 0.55
C VAL A 139 1.47 4.46 0.60
N ALA A 140 1.90 3.99 -0.57
CA ALA A 140 3.03 3.09 -0.61
C ALA A 140 4.34 3.86 -0.43
N VAL A 141 5.25 3.26 0.32
CA VAL A 141 6.63 3.73 0.51
C VAL A 141 7.51 2.84 -0.37
N SER A 142 7.60 3.19 -1.64
CA SER A 142 8.38 2.42 -2.62
C SER A 142 9.87 2.66 -2.45
N LYS A 143 10.63 1.57 -2.46
CA LYS A 143 12.09 1.57 -2.36
C LYS A 143 12.65 1.00 -3.66
N ARG A 144 13.57 1.70 -4.28
CA ARG A 144 14.27 1.21 -5.47
C ARG A 144 15.75 1.55 -5.42
N ALA A 145 16.53 0.80 -6.16
CA ALA A 145 17.93 1.10 -6.34
C ALA A 145 18.11 2.46 -7.04
N GLY A 146 18.99 3.29 -6.51
CA GLY A 146 19.22 4.67 -6.95
C GLY A 146 20.31 4.81 -8.02
N TYR A 147 20.52 3.79 -8.85
CA TYR A 147 21.46 3.88 -9.97
C TYR A 147 20.72 3.94 -11.31
N GLU A 148 21.32 4.66 -12.24
CA GLU A 148 20.81 4.71 -13.59
C GLU A 148 21.02 3.37 -14.30
N ARG A 149 20.03 3.00 -15.10
CA ARG A 149 20.09 1.80 -15.92
C ARG A 149 21.08 1.98 -17.07
N ALA A 150 22.22 1.31 -17.02
CA ALA A 150 23.23 1.36 -18.06
C ALA A 150 22.91 0.44 -19.25
N GLY A 151 22.24 -0.70 -19.00
CA GLY A 151 21.90 -1.69 -20.02
C GLY A 151 20.73 -1.26 -20.89
N LYS A 152 20.85 -1.49 -22.21
CA LYS A 152 19.79 -1.29 -23.19
C LYS A 152 19.58 -2.58 -23.98
N PHE A 153 18.32 -2.88 -24.30
CA PHE A 153 17.97 -4.01 -25.16
C PHE A 153 16.92 -3.56 -26.17
N ALA A 154 17.13 -3.94 -27.42
CA ALA A 154 16.16 -3.75 -28.49
C ALA A 154 16.16 -5.00 -29.39
N HIS A 155 14.99 -5.43 -29.84
CA HIS A 155 14.82 -6.57 -30.72
C HIS A 155 13.78 -6.26 -31.79
N SER A 156 13.87 -6.91 -32.95
CA SER A 156 12.91 -6.77 -34.04
C SER A 156 11.49 -7.23 -33.68
N ASP A 157 11.36 -8.17 -32.75
CA ASP A 157 10.08 -8.46 -32.06
C ASP A 157 9.93 -7.50 -30.89
N GLU A 158 9.04 -6.52 -31.04
CA GLU A 158 8.76 -5.49 -30.03
C GLU A 158 8.30 -6.06 -28.69
N ARG A 159 7.70 -7.27 -28.66
CA ARG A 159 7.30 -7.93 -27.41
C ARG A 159 8.50 -8.22 -26.52
N LEU A 160 9.62 -8.66 -27.09
CA LEU A 160 10.84 -8.92 -26.34
C LEU A 160 11.45 -7.63 -25.76
N THR A 161 11.44 -6.56 -26.52
CA THR A 161 11.86 -5.23 -26.03
C THR A 161 10.98 -4.77 -24.88
N ARG A 162 9.66 -4.96 -24.98
CA ARG A 162 8.69 -4.62 -23.93
C ARG A 162 8.89 -5.45 -22.67
N ILE A 163 9.08 -6.77 -22.78
CA ILE A 163 9.36 -7.66 -21.65
C ILE A 163 10.62 -7.22 -20.92
N PHE A 164 11.68 -6.94 -21.64
CA PHE A 164 12.94 -6.46 -21.06
C PHE A 164 12.74 -5.14 -20.29
N ASN A 165 11.99 -4.20 -20.84
CA ASN A 165 11.74 -2.92 -20.20
C ASN A 165 10.93 -3.08 -18.89
N VAL A 166 9.88 -3.90 -18.91
CA VAL A 166 9.05 -4.16 -17.72
C VAL A 166 9.84 -4.89 -16.62
N ALA A 167 10.71 -5.83 -17.01
CA ALA A 167 11.52 -6.59 -16.06
C ALA A 167 12.67 -5.78 -15.42
N ALA A 168 13.04 -4.67 -16.05
CA ALA A 168 14.16 -3.86 -15.62
C ALA A 168 13.75 -2.55 -14.89
N ASP A 169 12.44 -2.24 -14.88
CA ASP A 169 11.85 -1.14 -14.09
C ASP A 169 11.53 -1.60 -12.67
#